data_cbbfb7bb53eef79872b553739b0de680
#
_entry.id   cbbfb7bb53eef79872b553739b0de680
#
_cell.length_a   1.000
_cell.length_b   1.000
_cell.length_c   1.000
_cell.angle_alpha   90.00
_cell.angle_beta   90.00
_cell.angle_gamma   90.00
#
_symmetry.space_group_name_H-M   'P 1'
#
loop_
_entity.id
_entity.type
_entity.pdbx_description
1 polymer ?
#
loop_
_entity_poly.entity_id
_entity_poly.type
_entity_poly.pdbx_seq_one_letter_code
_entity_poly.pdbx_strand_id
1 'polypeptide(L)'
;VDSGQYILGSQCREFEKEFAQFIGVKHAILTASGTSAIFLCLKALGVGEGDGILVPSLTAFPTVEPIFHVGATPIFVDIDETFTIDPKHIKEILNRGKDSGVRIKGIIPVHLYGHPADMDLVLELASQSQLFVIEDCCQAHGARYKGKRVGSIGVAGCFSFYPSKNLTVFGDGGMIVTSDDKISEVCRMLRDHGRRQKYEHELVGYNLRFNEIQAIIGRLQLQKLESFNESRRTIASWYSEGLKGTPVILPEVKDWAKPVFHLYVIQTQERDLLLEYLKEHGIQTGIHYPVPCHLQPAVRNLIDEQPKLERTEEVAKRILSLPMFPMLKKEEVEYVCSKVKEYFKR
;
A
#
# COMPACT_ATOMS: atom_id res chain seq x y z
N VAL A 1 -27.78 -9.62 -12.22
CA VAL A 1 -28.11 -11.04 -11.94
C VAL A 1 -28.68 -11.69 -13.20
N ASP A 2 -29.61 -11.03 -13.87
CA ASP A 2 -30.34 -11.59 -15.02
C ASP A 2 -29.47 -11.91 -16.26
N SER A 3 -28.30 -11.26 -16.38
CA SER A 3 -27.37 -11.51 -17.48
C SER A 3 -26.67 -12.89 -17.43
N GLY A 4 -26.69 -13.54 -16.26
CA GLY A 4 -25.92 -14.77 -16.02
C GLY A 4 -24.39 -14.62 -16.06
N GLN A 5 -23.87 -13.39 -16.27
CA GLN A 5 -22.44 -13.07 -16.23
C GLN A 5 -22.08 -12.62 -14.82
N TYR A 6 -21.33 -13.43 -14.09
CA TYR A 6 -20.95 -13.14 -12.71
C TYR A 6 -19.46 -12.79 -12.55
N ILE A 7 -18.62 -13.17 -13.52
CA ILE A 7 -17.16 -13.04 -13.48
C ILE A 7 -16.65 -12.31 -14.71
N LEU A 8 -15.84 -11.25 -14.53
CA LEU A 8 -15.18 -10.48 -15.58
C LEU A 8 -16.11 -10.01 -16.71
N GLY A 9 -17.35 -9.67 -16.37
CA GLY A 9 -18.37 -9.21 -17.32
C GLY A 9 -18.28 -7.71 -17.62
N SER A 10 -19.43 -7.10 -17.96
CA SER A 10 -19.50 -5.70 -18.37
C SER A 10 -19.15 -4.72 -17.23
N GLN A 11 -19.62 -5.00 -16.01
CA GLN A 11 -19.37 -4.10 -14.88
C GLN A 11 -17.90 -4.12 -14.47
N CYS A 12 -17.24 -5.27 -14.55
CA CYS A 12 -15.79 -5.36 -14.35
C CYS A 12 -15.04 -4.51 -15.38
N ARG A 13 -15.41 -4.60 -16.67
CA ARG A 13 -14.77 -3.78 -17.73
C ARG A 13 -14.98 -2.28 -17.53
N GLU A 14 -16.19 -1.88 -17.15
CA GLU A 14 -16.48 -0.46 -16.89
C GLU A 14 -15.70 0.02 -15.64
N PHE A 15 -15.62 -0.77 -14.58
CA PHE A 15 -14.83 -0.40 -13.40
C PHE A 15 -13.33 -0.28 -13.74
N GLU A 16 -12.77 -1.21 -14.51
CA GLU A 16 -11.39 -1.11 -15.02
C GLU A 16 -11.18 0.21 -15.80
N LYS A 17 -12.08 0.53 -16.73
CA LYS A 17 -12.01 1.75 -17.54
C LYS A 17 -12.10 3.03 -16.69
N GLU A 18 -13.09 3.11 -15.80
CA GLU A 18 -13.29 4.26 -14.91
C GLU A 18 -12.09 4.45 -13.96
N PHE A 19 -11.54 3.34 -13.43
CA PHE A 19 -10.39 3.40 -12.53
C PHE A 19 -9.10 3.80 -13.27
N ALA A 20 -8.86 3.28 -14.48
CA ALA A 20 -7.74 3.70 -15.33
C ALA A 20 -7.80 5.20 -15.63
N GLN A 21 -8.99 5.71 -15.98
CA GLN A 21 -9.22 7.13 -16.22
C GLN A 21 -9.01 7.95 -14.93
N PHE A 22 -9.48 7.47 -13.78
CA PHE A 22 -9.28 8.13 -12.50
C PHE A 22 -7.79 8.24 -12.14
N ILE A 23 -7.02 7.17 -12.30
CA ILE A 23 -5.57 7.21 -12.04
C ILE A 23 -4.80 8.01 -13.09
N GLY A 24 -5.24 8.00 -14.36
CA GLY A 24 -4.59 8.67 -15.48
C GLY A 24 -3.59 7.75 -16.20
N VAL A 25 -3.94 6.46 -16.33
CA VAL A 25 -3.15 5.44 -17.02
C VAL A 25 -3.96 4.77 -18.15
N LYS A 26 -3.30 3.98 -18.99
CA LYS A 26 -3.95 3.32 -20.14
C LYS A 26 -4.80 2.13 -19.73
N HIS A 27 -4.36 1.35 -18.74
CA HIS A 27 -4.98 0.08 -18.36
C HIS A 27 -5.21 -0.01 -16.85
N ALA A 28 -6.32 -0.65 -16.47
CA ALA A 28 -6.55 -1.18 -15.15
C ALA A 28 -7.02 -2.64 -15.29
N ILE A 29 -6.61 -3.49 -14.39
CA ILE A 29 -6.86 -4.93 -14.41
C ILE A 29 -7.33 -5.37 -13.01
N LEU A 30 -8.60 -5.72 -12.87
CA LEU A 30 -9.18 -6.23 -11.64
C LEU A 30 -8.55 -7.57 -11.26
N THR A 31 -8.30 -7.77 -9.97
CA THR A 31 -7.73 -8.98 -9.39
C THR A 31 -8.45 -9.36 -8.10
N ALA A 32 -8.20 -10.56 -7.58
CA ALA A 32 -8.85 -11.08 -6.38
C ALA A 32 -8.45 -10.31 -5.10
N SER A 33 -7.28 -9.65 -5.07
CA SER A 33 -6.79 -8.89 -3.91
C SER A 33 -5.62 -7.97 -4.30
N GLY A 34 -5.21 -7.07 -3.39
CA GLY A 34 -3.98 -6.30 -3.56
C GLY A 34 -2.73 -7.18 -3.61
N THR A 35 -2.69 -8.24 -2.80
CA THR A 35 -1.62 -9.25 -2.82
C THR A 35 -1.48 -9.90 -4.20
N SER A 36 -2.61 -10.33 -4.78
CA SER A 36 -2.60 -10.91 -6.12
C SER A 36 -2.26 -9.90 -7.21
N ALA A 37 -2.53 -8.61 -7.01
CA ALA A 37 -2.09 -7.56 -7.93
C ALA A 37 -0.57 -7.46 -7.97
N ILE A 38 0.10 -7.39 -6.82
CA ILE A 38 1.57 -7.35 -6.72
C ILE A 38 2.17 -8.65 -7.30
N PHE A 39 1.60 -9.80 -6.93
CA PHE A 39 2.04 -11.11 -7.43
C PHE A 39 2.02 -11.19 -8.97
N LEU A 40 0.90 -10.79 -9.58
CA LEU A 40 0.75 -10.82 -11.03
C LEU A 40 1.70 -9.85 -11.74
N CYS A 41 1.95 -8.65 -11.16
CA CYS A 41 2.94 -7.70 -11.68
C CYS A 41 4.35 -8.30 -11.67
N LEU A 42 4.76 -8.91 -10.54
CA LEU A 42 6.07 -9.56 -10.43
C LEU A 42 6.21 -10.69 -11.46
N LYS A 43 5.19 -11.53 -11.63
CA LYS A 43 5.17 -12.59 -12.66
C LYS A 43 5.25 -12.02 -14.08
N ALA A 44 4.51 -10.95 -14.38
CA ALA A 44 4.51 -10.32 -15.70
C ALA A 44 5.87 -9.67 -16.04
N LEU A 45 6.61 -9.20 -15.03
CA LEU A 45 7.96 -8.66 -15.16
C LEU A 45 9.06 -9.76 -15.13
N GLY A 46 8.66 -11.02 -15.09
CA GLY A 46 9.57 -12.18 -15.14
C GLY A 46 10.43 -12.29 -13.89
N VAL A 47 9.92 -11.88 -12.72
CA VAL A 47 10.61 -12.06 -11.43
C VAL A 47 10.52 -13.52 -10.99
N GLY A 48 11.60 -14.05 -10.46
CA GLY A 48 11.70 -15.43 -10.01
C GLY A 48 12.93 -15.70 -9.13
N GLU A 49 13.33 -16.96 -9.09
CA GLU A 49 14.48 -17.43 -8.30
C GLU A 49 15.77 -16.69 -8.66
N GLY A 50 16.55 -16.31 -7.65
CA GLY A 50 17.79 -15.52 -7.79
C GLY A 50 17.57 -14.01 -7.96
N ASP A 51 16.32 -13.55 -8.09
CA ASP A 51 16.01 -12.12 -8.16
C ASP A 51 15.76 -11.54 -6.76
N GLY A 52 16.19 -10.29 -6.54
CA GLY A 52 15.93 -9.50 -5.34
C GLY A 52 14.98 -8.33 -5.60
N ILE A 53 14.09 -8.07 -4.66
CA ILE A 53 13.15 -6.95 -4.70
C ILE A 53 13.33 -6.09 -3.45
N LEU A 54 13.68 -4.82 -3.67
CA LEU A 54 13.76 -3.83 -2.60
C LEU A 54 12.35 -3.45 -2.12
N VAL A 55 12.09 -3.57 -0.81
CA VAL A 55 10.77 -3.32 -0.22
C VAL A 55 10.93 -2.76 1.20
N PRO A 56 10.11 -1.76 1.64
CA PRO A 56 10.19 -1.28 3.01
C PRO A 56 9.74 -2.37 3.98
N SER A 57 10.39 -2.44 5.13
CA SER A 57 10.04 -3.44 6.14
C SER A 57 8.85 -3.03 7.02
N LEU A 58 8.57 -1.73 7.16
CA LEU A 58 7.34 -1.25 7.78
C LEU A 58 6.22 -1.19 6.73
N THR A 59 5.54 -2.29 6.55
CA THR A 59 4.38 -2.41 5.67
C THR A 59 3.47 -3.56 6.11
N ALA A 60 2.31 -3.69 5.48
CA ALA A 60 1.48 -4.89 5.59
C ALA A 60 2.21 -6.09 4.97
N PHE A 61 2.18 -7.24 5.64
CA PHE A 61 2.82 -8.46 5.15
C PHE A 61 2.41 -8.86 3.71
N PRO A 62 1.15 -8.63 3.26
CA PRO A 62 0.70 -8.80 1.88
C PRO A 62 1.50 -8.06 0.80
N THR A 63 2.34 -7.09 1.14
CA THR A 63 3.29 -6.47 0.19
C THR A 63 4.50 -7.39 -0.06
N VAL A 64 4.92 -8.13 0.97
CA VAL A 64 6.17 -8.91 0.98
C VAL A 64 5.96 -10.35 0.53
N GLU A 65 4.88 -10.98 0.95
CA GLU A 65 4.60 -12.40 0.64
C GLU A 65 4.57 -12.72 -0.86
N PRO A 66 4.08 -11.84 -1.78
CA PRO A 66 4.16 -12.11 -3.22
C PRO A 66 5.57 -12.26 -3.76
N ILE A 67 6.56 -11.61 -3.12
CA ILE A 67 7.98 -11.73 -3.51
C ILE A 67 8.45 -13.17 -3.27
N PHE A 68 8.13 -13.74 -2.11
CA PHE A 68 8.41 -15.15 -1.83
C PHE A 68 7.64 -16.10 -2.76
N HIS A 69 6.37 -15.79 -3.04
CA HIS A 69 5.53 -16.63 -3.91
C HIS A 69 6.03 -16.73 -5.35
N VAL A 70 6.75 -15.73 -5.85
CA VAL A 70 7.41 -15.82 -7.17
C VAL A 70 8.78 -16.47 -7.11
N GLY A 71 9.28 -16.86 -5.93
CA GLY A 71 10.61 -17.45 -5.71
C GLY A 71 11.74 -16.42 -5.58
N ALA A 72 11.41 -15.13 -5.46
CA ALA A 72 12.39 -14.06 -5.29
C ALA A 72 12.67 -13.78 -3.81
N THR A 73 13.73 -13.03 -3.55
CA THR A 73 14.15 -12.64 -2.20
C THR A 73 13.77 -11.19 -1.92
N PRO A 74 13.00 -10.89 -0.86
CA PRO A 74 12.80 -9.52 -0.42
C PRO A 74 14.10 -8.97 0.19
N ILE A 75 14.51 -7.79 -0.28
CA ILE A 75 15.64 -7.04 0.29
C ILE A 75 15.02 -5.89 1.07
N PHE A 76 15.05 -5.99 2.39
CA PHE A 76 14.37 -5.04 3.24
C PHE A 76 15.12 -3.72 3.34
N VAL A 77 14.37 -2.64 3.16
CA VAL A 77 14.83 -1.26 3.25
C VAL A 77 14.23 -0.61 4.49
N ASP A 78 14.99 0.25 5.17
CA ASP A 78 14.48 1.06 6.26
C ASP A 78 13.53 2.14 5.74
N ILE A 79 12.87 2.84 6.64
CA ILE A 79 11.92 3.90 6.33
C ILE A 79 12.48 5.28 6.63
N ASP A 80 11.92 6.29 5.97
CA ASP A 80 12.14 7.70 6.28
C ASP A 80 11.15 8.22 7.36
N GLU A 81 11.15 9.53 7.59
CA GLU A 81 10.26 10.20 8.55
C GLU A 81 8.78 10.18 8.15
N THR A 82 8.47 9.90 6.90
CA THR A 82 7.09 9.75 6.40
C THR A 82 6.55 8.32 6.49
N PHE A 83 7.34 7.41 7.08
CA PHE A 83 7.10 5.96 7.17
C PHE A 83 7.13 5.25 5.80
N THR A 84 7.61 5.90 4.76
CA THR A 84 7.80 5.29 3.44
C THR A 84 9.25 4.82 3.25
N ILE A 85 9.50 4.11 2.16
CA ILE A 85 10.85 3.57 1.87
C ILE A 85 11.90 4.70 1.86
N ASP A 86 13.03 4.52 2.54
CA ASP A 86 14.12 5.51 2.58
C ASP A 86 15.03 5.41 1.34
N PRO A 87 15.03 6.42 0.45
CA PRO A 87 15.90 6.45 -0.73
C PRO A 87 17.41 6.42 -0.38
N LYS A 88 17.81 6.94 0.77
CA LYS A 88 19.21 6.91 1.21
C LYS A 88 19.66 5.47 1.49
N HIS A 89 18.79 4.69 2.18
CA HIS A 89 19.10 3.29 2.44
C HIS A 89 19.03 2.44 1.17
N ILE A 90 18.11 2.75 0.21
CA ILE A 90 18.15 2.13 -1.13
C ILE A 90 19.53 2.33 -1.77
N LYS A 91 20.03 3.58 -1.79
CA LYS A 91 21.34 3.90 -2.37
C LYS A 91 22.48 3.15 -1.69
N GLU A 92 22.45 3.00 -0.38
CA GLU A 92 23.44 2.23 0.37
C GLU A 92 23.44 0.75 -0.04
N ILE A 93 22.25 0.13 -0.12
CA ILE A 93 22.11 -1.27 -0.55
C ILE A 93 22.62 -1.46 -1.97
N LEU A 94 22.24 -0.59 -2.91
CA LEU A 94 22.68 -0.65 -4.31
C LEU A 94 24.20 -0.50 -4.46
N ASN A 95 24.84 0.31 -3.61
CA ASN A 95 26.29 0.47 -3.60
C ASN A 95 27.03 -0.76 -3.04
N ARG A 96 26.44 -1.45 -2.04
CA ARG A 96 26.99 -2.68 -1.44
C ARG A 96 26.73 -3.92 -2.30
N GLY A 97 25.66 -3.92 -3.09
CA GLY A 97 25.00 -5.11 -3.65
C GLY A 97 25.72 -5.85 -4.78
N LYS A 98 26.98 -5.51 -5.13
CA LYS A 98 27.73 -6.28 -6.15
C LYS A 98 28.21 -7.65 -5.67
N ASP A 99 28.18 -7.90 -4.36
CA ASP A 99 28.75 -9.11 -3.74
C ASP A 99 27.71 -10.07 -3.13
N SER A 100 26.41 -9.75 -3.18
CA SER A 100 25.36 -10.50 -2.45
C SER A 100 24.86 -11.77 -3.14
N GLY A 101 25.29 -12.07 -4.36
CA GLY A 101 24.78 -13.21 -5.14
C GLY A 101 23.30 -13.08 -5.59
N VAL A 102 22.57 -12.07 -5.14
CA VAL A 102 21.18 -11.80 -5.50
C VAL A 102 21.12 -10.66 -6.52
N ARG A 103 20.46 -10.90 -7.66
CA ARG A 103 20.26 -9.87 -8.69
C ARG A 103 19.10 -8.96 -8.34
N ILE A 104 19.36 -7.76 -7.84
CA ILE A 104 18.32 -6.78 -7.60
C ILE A 104 17.64 -6.43 -8.92
N LYS A 105 16.32 -6.56 -9.00
CA LYS A 105 15.54 -6.42 -10.23
C LYS A 105 14.51 -5.30 -10.15
N GLY A 106 14.03 -4.97 -8.97
CA GLY A 106 13.00 -3.94 -8.80
C GLY A 106 12.88 -3.41 -7.39
N ILE A 107 12.05 -2.37 -7.29
CA ILE A 107 11.68 -1.69 -6.04
C ILE A 107 10.16 -1.68 -5.93
N ILE A 108 9.65 -1.98 -4.74
CA ILE A 108 8.23 -1.81 -4.38
C ILE A 108 8.13 -0.75 -3.30
N PRO A 109 8.08 0.56 -3.64
CA PRO A 109 7.72 1.59 -2.68
C PRO A 109 6.27 1.40 -2.24
N VAL A 110 6.01 1.56 -0.93
CA VAL A 110 4.67 1.52 -0.36
C VAL A 110 4.25 2.92 0.03
N HIS A 111 3.10 3.37 -0.45
CA HIS A 111 2.49 4.63 -0.05
C HIS A 111 1.73 4.44 1.26
N LEU A 112 2.50 4.22 2.34
CA LEU A 112 1.99 3.76 3.62
C LEU A 112 1.09 4.82 4.28
N TYR A 113 0.01 4.37 4.93
CA TYR A 113 -1.01 5.19 5.59
C TYR A 113 -1.71 6.20 4.68
N GLY A 114 -1.42 6.15 3.37
CA GLY A 114 -1.95 7.07 2.37
C GLY A 114 -1.04 8.26 2.07
N HIS A 115 0.20 8.29 2.59
CA HIS A 115 1.23 9.26 2.21
C HIS A 115 2.07 8.69 1.05
N PRO A 116 2.26 9.45 -0.05
CA PRO A 116 3.15 9.02 -1.14
C PRO A 116 4.61 8.85 -0.67
N ALA A 117 5.31 7.86 -1.18
CA ALA A 117 6.77 7.79 -1.10
C ALA A 117 7.43 8.88 -1.97
N ASP A 118 8.69 9.22 -1.72
CA ASP A 118 9.46 10.14 -2.58
C ASP A 118 9.81 9.46 -3.91
N MET A 119 8.89 9.56 -4.86
CA MET A 119 8.97 8.84 -6.12
C MET A 119 10.07 9.35 -7.04
N ASP A 120 10.45 10.63 -6.97
CA ASP A 120 11.53 11.15 -7.82
C ASP A 120 12.87 10.50 -7.44
N LEU A 121 13.19 10.45 -6.14
CA LEU A 121 14.40 9.80 -5.65
C LEU A 121 14.40 8.29 -5.90
N VAL A 122 13.25 7.63 -5.70
CA VAL A 122 13.10 6.19 -5.98
C VAL A 122 13.31 5.90 -7.46
N LEU A 123 12.71 6.69 -8.37
CA LEU A 123 12.84 6.51 -9.81
C LEU A 123 14.25 6.85 -10.30
N GLU A 124 14.90 7.85 -9.74
CA GLU A 124 16.30 8.19 -10.07
C GLU A 124 17.23 7.00 -9.79
N LEU A 125 17.15 6.43 -8.57
CA LEU A 125 17.94 5.27 -8.16
C LEU A 125 17.61 4.02 -9.00
N ALA A 126 16.32 3.80 -9.27
CA ALA A 126 15.87 2.71 -10.13
C ALA A 126 16.43 2.82 -11.55
N SER A 127 16.37 4.02 -12.14
CA SER A 127 16.91 4.28 -13.49
C SER A 127 18.41 4.06 -13.56
N GLN A 128 19.19 4.57 -12.60
CA GLN A 128 20.64 4.39 -12.53
C GLN A 128 21.05 2.91 -12.42
N SER A 129 20.19 2.08 -11.82
CA SER A 129 20.44 0.66 -11.59
C SER A 129 19.64 -0.27 -12.52
N GLN A 130 18.93 0.27 -13.48
CA GLN A 130 18.06 -0.47 -14.43
C GLN A 130 17.01 -1.34 -13.73
N LEU A 131 16.41 -0.84 -12.64
CA LEU A 131 15.37 -1.51 -11.87
C LEU A 131 13.98 -1.05 -12.32
N PHE A 132 13.00 -1.94 -12.24
CA PHE A 132 11.60 -1.53 -12.35
C PHE A 132 11.07 -1.00 -11.01
N VAL A 133 9.97 -0.22 -11.06
CA VAL A 133 9.28 0.26 -9.85
C VAL A 133 7.80 -0.13 -9.95
N ILE A 134 7.31 -0.94 -8.99
CA ILE A 134 5.89 -1.24 -8.79
C ILE A 134 5.43 -0.46 -7.57
N GLU A 135 4.46 0.44 -7.72
CA GLU A 135 3.89 1.19 -6.60
C GLU A 135 2.88 0.34 -5.82
N ASP A 136 3.12 0.08 -4.53
CA ASP A 136 2.06 -0.43 -3.64
C ASP A 136 1.19 0.73 -3.16
N CYS A 137 0.04 0.88 -3.80
CA CYS A 137 -0.97 1.90 -3.54
C CYS A 137 -2.13 1.39 -2.68
N CYS A 138 -2.01 0.21 -2.05
CA CYS A 138 -3.11 -0.43 -1.32
C CYS A 138 -3.67 0.41 -0.16
N GLN A 139 -2.96 1.44 0.28
CA GLN A 139 -3.40 2.38 1.30
C GLN A 139 -3.53 3.82 0.78
N ALA A 140 -3.41 4.04 -0.53
CA ALA A 140 -3.22 5.40 -1.08
C ALA A 140 -4.15 5.73 -2.27
N HIS A 141 -5.38 5.22 -2.26
CA HIS A 141 -6.37 5.46 -3.31
C HIS A 141 -6.63 6.96 -3.51
N GLY A 142 -6.12 7.52 -4.60
CA GLY A 142 -6.27 8.95 -4.94
C GLY A 142 -5.25 9.89 -4.30
N ALA A 143 -4.26 9.39 -3.55
CA ALA A 143 -3.12 10.19 -3.10
C ALA A 143 -2.33 10.75 -4.30
N ARG A 144 -1.65 11.89 -4.09
CA ARG A 144 -0.90 12.55 -5.16
C ARG A 144 0.52 12.88 -4.72
N TYR A 145 1.44 12.58 -5.62
CA TYR A 145 2.84 12.99 -5.56
C TYR A 145 3.08 14.07 -6.62
N LYS A 146 3.44 15.30 -6.21
CA LYS A 146 3.64 16.46 -7.15
C LYS A 146 2.48 16.60 -8.15
N GLY A 147 1.23 16.44 -7.68
CA GLY A 147 0.02 16.55 -8.47
C GLY A 147 -0.37 15.30 -9.27
N LYS A 148 0.53 14.35 -9.54
CA LYS A 148 0.23 13.05 -10.18
C LYS A 148 -0.38 12.08 -9.18
N ARG A 149 -1.39 11.31 -9.57
CA ARG A 149 -1.91 10.24 -8.71
C ARG A 149 -0.90 9.10 -8.60
N VAL A 150 -0.70 8.61 -7.37
CA VAL A 150 0.12 7.41 -7.15
C VAL A 150 -0.48 6.21 -7.88
N GLY A 151 0.35 5.28 -8.31
CA GLY A 151 0.01 4.18 -9.20
C GLY A 151 0.21 4.51 -10.69
N SER A 152 0.43 5.81 -11.05
CA SER A 152 0.72 6.24 -12.42
C SER A 152 2.18 6.61 -12.66
N ILE A 153 3.06 6.39 -11.69
CA ILE A 153 4.42 6.93 -11.67
C ILE A 153 5.44 5.84 -11.98
N GLY A 154 5.30 4.65 -11.39
CA GLY A 154 6.09 3.47 -11.71
C GLY A 154 5.62 2.76 -12.99
N VAL A 155 6.20 1.59 -13.28
CA VAL A 155 5.76 0.76 -14.43
C VAL A 155 4.38 0.15 -14.21
N ALA A 156 3.98 -0.05 -12.95
CA ALA A 156 2.66 -0.48 -12.52
C ALA A 156 2.35 0.01 -11.11
N GLY A 157 1.06 0.14 -10.79
CA GLY A 157 0.56 0.39 -9.44
C GLY A 157 -0.43 -0.70 -9.02
N CYS A 158 -0.39 -1.08 -7.75
CA CYS A 158 -1.24 -2.13 -7.18
C CYS A 158 -2.13 -1.56 -6.08
N PHE A 159 -3.43 -1.86 -6.15
CA PHE A 159 -4.44 -1.38 -5.20
C PHE A 159 -5.16 -2.55 -4.56
N SER A 160 -5.60 -2.36 -3.31
CA SER A 160 -6.45 -3.29 -2.56
C SER A 160 -7.82 -2.67 -2.30
N PHE A 161 -8.87 -3.44 -2.46
CA PHE A 161 -10.24 -3.04 -2.13
C PHE A 161 -10.77 -3.72 -0.86
N TYR A 162 -9.86 -4.24 -0.01
CA TYR A 162 -10.21 -4.83 1.29
C TYR A 162 -11.10 -3.87 2.11
N PRO A 163 -12.03 -4.38 2.94
CA PRO A 163 -13.07 -3.57 3.59
C PRO A 163 -12.62 -2.33 4.36
N SER A 164 -11.39 -2.32 4.90
CA SER A 164 -10.85 -1.15 5.63
C SER A 164 -10.27 -0.07 4.71
N LYS A 165 -10.12 -0.31 3.39
CA LYS A 165 -9.46 0.61 2.46
C LYS A 165 -10.33 1.83 2.14
N ASN A 166 -9.70 2.92 1.67
CA ASN A 166 -10.39 4.15 1.30
C ASN A 166 -11.42 3.95 0.17
N LEU A 167 -11.22 2.94 -0.67
CA LEU A 167 -12.20 2.40 -1.61
C LEU A 167 -12.34 0.91 -1.35
N THR A 168 -13.55 0.44 -1.06
CA THR A 168 -13.86 -0.96 -0.76
C THR A 168 -14.95 -1.52 -1.67
N VAL A 169 -15.01 -2.85 -1.79
CA VAL A 169 -15.97 -3.58 -2.62
C VAL A 169 -16.79 -4.62 -1.83
N PHE A 170 -16.86 -4.48 -0.51
CA PHE A 170 -17.57 -5.38 0.42
C PHE A 170 -17.04 -6.82 0.39
N GLY A 171 -15.72 -6.93 0.39
CA GLY A 171 -14.98 -8.19 0.39
C GLY A 171 -13.57 -7.95 -0.12
N ASP A 172 -12.86 -9.03 -0.46
CA ASP A 172 -11.54 -8.92 -1.06
C ASP A 172 -11.63 -8.44 -2.50
N GLY A 173 -10.60 -7.73 -2.92
CA GLY A 173 -10.46 -7.23 -4.27
C GLY A 173 -9.17 -6.46 -4.46
N GLY A 174 -8.74 -6.33 -5.69
CA GLY A 174 -7.57 -5.54 -6.05
C GLY A 174 -7.61 -5.06 -7.50
N MET A 175 -6.64 -4.21 -7.82
CA MET A 175 -6.48 -3.64 -9.15
C MET A 175 -5.00 -3.44 -9.45
N ILE A 176 -4.59 -3.83 -10.65
CA ILE A 176 -3.33 -3.42 -11.25
C ILE A 176 -3.63 -2.24 -12.16
N VAL A 177 -2.78 -1.22 -12.16
CA VAL A 177 -2.83 -0.12 -13.13
C VAL A 177 -1.50 0.01 -13.82
N THR A 178 -1.50 0.29 -15.13
CA THR A 178 -0.29 0.44 -15.92
C THR A 178 -0.57 1.16 -17.24
N SER A 179 0.45 1.79 -17.84
CA SER A 179 0.40 2.28 -19.22
C SER A 179 1.15 1.36 -20.19
N ASP A 180 1.76 0.29 -19.69
CA ASP A 180 2.47 -0.71 -20.49
C ASP A 180 1.50 -1.78 -21.01
N ASP A 181 1.41 -1.91 -22.36
CA ASP A 181 0.52 -2.86 -23.02
C ASP A 181 0.89 -4.31 -22.73
N LYS A 182 2.20 -4.61 -22.63
CA LYS A 182 2.69 -5.98 -22.39
C LYS A 182 2.38 -6.43 -20.96
N ILE A 183 2.62 -5.56 -19.97
CA ILE A 183 2.25 -5.86 -18.57
C ILE A 183 0.75 -6.11 -18.47
N SER A 184 -0.07 -5.24 -19.11
CA SER A 184 -1.52 -5.39 -19.12
C SER A 184 -1.96 -6.72 -19.73
N GLU A 185 -1.44 -7.09 -20.90
CA GLU A 185 -1.77 -8.33 -21.60
C GLU A 185 -1.43 -9.57 -20.76
N VAL A 186 -0.20 -9.62 -20.25
CA VAL A 186 0.28 -10.75 -19.45
C VAL A 186 -0.50 -10.87 -18.14
N CYS A 187 -0.75 -9.76 -17.42
CA CYS A 187 -1.55 -9.80 -16.20
C CYS A 187 -2.99 -10.27 -16.44
N ARG A 188 -3.62 -9.85 -17.55
CA ARG A 188 -4.96 -10.33 -17.92
C ARG A 188 -4.99 -11.83 -18.19
N MET A 189 -4.00 -12.37 -18.87
CA MET A 189 -3.88 -13.81 -19.09
C MET A 189 -3.62 -14.55 -17.77
N LEU A 190 -2.63 -14.12 -17.00
CA LEU A 190 -2.24 -14.78 -15.75
C LEU A 190 -3.39 -14.85 -14.74
N ARG A 191 -4.20 -13.78 -14.57
CA ARG A 191 -5.33 -13.76 -13.62
C ARG A 191 -6.44 -14.75 -13.96
N ASP A 192 -6.51 -15.21 -15.22
CA ASP A 192 -7.58 -16.04 -15.73
C ASP A 192 -7.03 -17.28 -16.46
N HIS A 193 -6.31 -18.11 -15.70
CA HIS A 193 -5.77 -19.40 -16.12
C HIS A 193 -4.78 -19.34 -17.29
N GLY A 194 -4.16 -18.19 -17.57
CA GLY A 194 -3.20 -18.02 -18.67
C GLY A 194 -3.82 -18.05 -20.07
N ARG A 195 -5.12 -17.89 -20.19
CA ARG A 195 -5.83 -18.02 -21.47
C ARG A 195 -5.88 -16.71 -22.24
N ARG A 196 -5.67 -16.81 -23.54
CA ARG A 196 -5.94 -15.75 -24.51
C ARG A 196 -7.37 -15.84 -25.07
N GLN A 197 -7.84 -17.05 -25.32
CA GLN A 197 -9.18 -17.37 -25.77
C GLN A 197 -9.82 -18.43 -24.85
N LYS A 198 -11.14 -18.70 -25.04
CA LYS A 198 -11.93 -19.50 -24.09
C LYS A 198 -11.32 -20.87 -23.74
N TYR A 199 -10.61 -21.50 -24.67
CA TYR A 199 -10.03 -22.85 -24.49
C TYR A 199 -8.55 -22.94 -24.87
N GLU A 200 -7.90 -21.79 -25.10
CA GLU A 200 -6.46 -21.70 -25.43
C GLU A 200 -5.69 -21.02 -24.32
N HIS A 201 -4.78 -21.77 -23.71
CA HIS A 201 -3.95 -21.32 -22.59
C HIS A 201 -2.50 -21.16 -23.06
N GLU A 202 -2.02 -19.92 -23.17
CA GLU A 202 -0.66 -19.63 -23.60
C GLU A 202 0.34 -19.65 -22.42
N LEU A 203 -0.17 -19.44 -21.22
CA LEU A 203 0.63 -19.43 -19.99
C LEU A 203 0.00 -20.35 -18.94
N VAL A 204 0.82 -20.81 -18.01
CA VAL A 204 0.29 -21.39 -16.77
C VAL A 204 -0.14 -20.22 -15.88
N GLY A 205 -1.42 -19.97 -15.80
CA GLY A 205 -2.01 -18.87 -15.07
C GLY A 205 -2.67 -19.29 -13.76
N TYR A 206 -3.45 -18.38 -13.20
CA TYR A 206 -4.05 -18.49 -11.87
C TYR A 206 -5.55 -18.21 -11.94
N ASN A 207 -6.29 -18.52 -10.89
CA ASN A 207 -7.68 -18.14 -10.72
C ASN A 207 -7.76 -16.94 -9.78
N LEU A 208 -7.46 -15.73 -10.28
CA LEU A 208 -7.41 -14.49 -9.53
C LEU A 208 -8.36 -13.43 -10.11
N ARG A 209 -9.55 -13.88 -10.50
CA ARG A 209 -10.60 -13.08 -11.16
C ARG A 209 -11.37 -12.23 -10.17
N PHE A 210 -12.22 -11.36 -10.72
CA PHE A 210 -13.10 -10.48 -9.97
C PHE A 210 -14.57 -10.69 -10.40
N ASN A 211 -15.51 -10.38 -9.53
CA ASN A 211 -16.93 -10.58 -9.79
C ASN A 211 -17.69 -9.28 -10.09
N GLU A 212 -18.81 -9.40 -10.80
CA GLU A 212 -19.63 -8.29 -11.27
C GLU A 212 -20.27 -7.48 -10.13
N ILE A 213 -20.72 -8.14 -9.07
CA ILE A 213 -21.39 -7.45 -7.94
C ILE A 213 -20.41 -6.50 -7.24
N GLN A 214 -19.22 -6.98 -6.95
CA GLN A 214 -18.17 -6.15 -6.36
C GLN A 214 -17.71 -5.03 -7.31
N ALA A 215 -17.70 -5.26 -8.63
CA ALA A 215 -17.39 -4.23 -9.60
C ALA A 215 -18.41 -3.08 -9.58
N ILE A 216 -19.71 -3.37 -9.47
CA ILE A 216 -20.75 -2.34 -9.30
C ILE A 216 -20.51 -1.52 -8.03
N ILE A 217 -20.22 -2.18 -6.92
CA ILE A 217 -19.92 -1.50 -5.66
C ILE A 217 -18.66 -0.61 -5.81
N GLY A 218 -17.60 -1.14 -6.43
CA GLY A 218 -16.36 -0.39 -6.69
C GLY A 218 -16.59 0.87 -7.51
N ARG A 219 -17.41 0.80 -8.56
CA ARG A 219 -17.81 1.97 -9.39
C ARG A 219 -18.53 3.03 -8.56
N LEU A 220 -19.49 2.64 -7.72
CA LEU A 220 -20.22 3.56 -6.85
C LEU A 220 -19.30 4.20 -5.79
N GLN A 221 -18.38 3.44 -5.23
CA GLN A 221 -17.39 3.93 -4.28
C GLN A 221 -16.38 4.88 -4.94
N LEU A 222 -15.95 4.60 -6.17
CA LEU A 222 -15.03 5.45 -6.92
C LEU A 222 -15.59 6.86 -7.12
N GLN A 223 -16.88 7.00 -7.38
CA GLN A 223 -17.56 8.30 -7.51
C GLN A 223 -17.50 9.14 -6.23
N LYS A 224 -17.41 8.50 -5.06
CA LYS A 224 -17.36 9.16 -3.75
C LYS A 224 -15.94 9.33 -3.20
N LEU A 225 -14.95 8.68 -3.80
CA LEU A 225 -13.59 8.55 -3.25
C LEU A 225 -12.93 9.91 -2.99
N GLU A 226 -13.04 10.87 -3.89
CA GLU A 226 -12.39 12.18 -3.71
C GLU A 226 -13.02 12.95 -2.54
N SER A 227 -14.36 12.91 -2.37
CA SER A 227 -15.04 13.53 -1.24
C SER A 227 -14.70 12.87 0.09
N PHE A 228 -14.59 11.53 0.11
CA PHE A 228 -14.17 10.79 1.30
C PHE A 228 -12.72 11.10 1.68
N ASN A 229 -11.83 11.22 0.69
CA ASN A 229 -10.46 11.62 0.94
C ASN A 229 -10.35 13.06 1.44
N GLU A 230 -11.20 13.99 0.98
CA GLU A 230 -11.24 15.36 1.51
C GLU A 230 -11.71 15.37 2.97
N SER A 231 -12.75 14.60 3.31
CA SER A 231 -13.18 14.44 4.71
C SER A 231 -12.02 13.91 5.59
N ARG A 232 -11.27 12.90 5.12
CA ARG A 232 -10.10 12.37 5.86
C ARG A 232 -9.00 13.42 6.05
N ARG A 233 -8.72 14.25 5.06
CA ARG A 233 -7.77 15.37 5.18
C ARG A 233 -8.23 16.40 6.21
N THR A 234 -9.52 16.73 6.20
CA THR A 234 -10.14 17.63 7.20
C THR A 234 -10.01 17.05 8.61
N ILE A 235 -10.34 15.77 8.80
CA ILE A 235 -10.21 15.06 10.08
C ILE A 235 -8.75 15.05 10.54
N ALA A 236 -7.80 14.79 9.63
CA ALA A 236 -6.37 14.83 9.93
C ALA A 236 -5.93 16.23 10.41
N SER A 237 -6.47 17.30 9.80
CA SER A 237 -6.17 18.66 10.26
C SER A 237 -6.72 18.94 11.66
N TRP A 238 -7.91 18.43 12.01
CA TRP A 238 -8.46 18.53 13.36
C TRP A 238 -7.60 17.79 14.40
N TYR A 239 -7.13 16.59 14.09
CA TYR A 239 -6.19 15.86 14.94
C TYR A 239 -4.88 16.61 15.11
N SER A 240 -4.29 17.10 14.01
CA SER A 240 -3.02 17.81 14.04
C SER A 240 -3.11 19.09 14.90
N GLU A 241 -4.21 19.85 14.79
CA GLU A 241 -4.45 21.03 15.62
C GLU A 241 -4.78 20.63 17.07
N GLY A 242 -5.66 19.64 17.25
CA GLY A 242 -6.10 19.19 18.57
C GLY A 242 -4.99 18.57 19.41
N LEU A 243 -3.94 18.01 18.80
CA LEU A 243 -2.81 17.36 19.51
C LEU A 243 -1.58 18.26 19.64
N LYS A 244 -1.61 19.49 19.15
CA LYS A 244 -0.49 20.45 19.37
C LYS A 244 -0.14 20.59 20.83
N GLY A 245 1.16 20.62 21.13
CA GLY A 245 1.68 20.78 22.48
C GLY A 245 1.59 19.53 23.36
N THR A 246 1.19 18.39 22.83
CA THR A 246 1.31 17.08 23.50
C THR A 246 2.68 16.46 23.21
N PRO A 247 3.15 15.48 24.02
CA PRO A 247 4.41 14.78 23.76
C PRO A 247 4.37 13.81 22.57
N VAL A 248 3.22 13.63 21.89
CA VAL A 248 3.14 12.74 20.74
C VAL A 248 3.75 13.38 19.49
N ILE A 249 4.41 12.56 18.68
CA ILE A 249 4.91 12.97 17.36
C ILE A 249 3.78 12.75 16.35
N LEU A 250 3.41 13.80 15.65
CA LEU A 250 2.36 13.80 14.63
C LEU A 250 2.92 13.31 13.28
N PRO A 251 2.06 12.79 12.38
CA PRO A 251 2.50 12.39 11.04
C PRO A 251 3.03 13.59 10.26
N GLU A 252 4.20 13.42 9.65
CA GLU A 252 4.78 14.42 8.77
C GLU A 252 4.13 14.35 7.39
N VAL A 253 3.83 15.51 6.80
CA VAL A 253 3.31 15.63 5.44
C VAL A 253 4.25 16.53 4.65
N LYS A 254 4.83 16.00 3.58
CA LYS A 254 5.74 16.76 2.71
C LYS A 254 4.95 17.66 1.77
N ASP A 255 5.52 18.82 1.42
CA ASP A 255 4.89 19.83 0.55
C ASP A 255 4.51 19.30 -0.84
N TRP A 256 5.25 18.31 -1.33
CA TRP A 256 4.98 17.65 -2.61
C TRP A 256 3.90 16.55 -2.53
N ALA A 257 3.43 16.20 -1.31
CA ALA A 257 2.46 15.14 -1.08
C ALA A 257 1.04 15.69 -0.86
N LYS A 258 0.04 15.04 -1.47
CA LYS A 258 -1.36 15.17 -1.09
C LYS A 258 -1.85 13.82 -0.56
N PRO A 259 -1.68 13.56 0.75
CA PRO A 259 -2.05 12.27 1.35
C PRO A 259 -3.57 12.09 1.42
N VAL A 260 -3.99 10.83 1.61
CA VAL A 260 -5.41 10.46 1.75
C VAL A 260 -5.75 9.92 3.14
N PHE A 261 -4.80 9.92 4.05
CA PHE A 261 -4.96 9.49 5.44
C PHE A 261 -5.82 8.24 5.58
N HIS A 262 -5.34 7.14 4.97
CA HIS A 262 -5.91 5.82 5.24
C HIS A 262 -5.91 5.55 6.74
N LEU A 263 -4.81 5.88 7.39
CA LEU A 263 -4.65 5.91 8.85
C LEU A 263 -4.09 7.26 9.28
N TYR A 264 -4.42 7.70 10.51
CA TYR A 264 -3.76 8.81 11.18
C TYR A 264 -2.90 8.23 12.30
N VAL A 265 -1.58 8.20 12.09
CA VAL A 265 -0.63 7.48 12.95
C VAL A 265 0.21 8.47 13.71
N ILE A 266 0.11 8.44 15.03
CA ILE A 266 0.98 9.18 15.97
C ILE A 266 2.07 8.27 16.49
N GLN A 267 3.12 8.86 17.09
CA GLN A 267 4.15 8.10 17.79
C GLN A 267 4.27 8.60 19.24
N THR A 268 4.47 7.69 20.17
CA THR A 268 4.77 7.97 21.57
C THR A 268 5.58 6.84 22.20
N GLN A 269 6.44 7.17 23.16
CA GLN A 269 7.18 6.17 23.96
C GLN A 269 6.25 5.32 24.84
N GLU A 270 5.10 5.87 25.20
CA GLU A 270 4.12 5.24 26.09
C GLU A 270 2.96 4.60 25.29
N ARG A 271 3.25 4.08 24.08
CA ARG A 271 2.26 3.58 23.13
C ARG A 271 1.27 2.60 23.75
N ASP A 272 1.75 1.59 24.46
CA ASP A 272 0.89 0.52 25.02
C ASP A 272 0.02 1.05 26.16
N LEU A 273 0.58 1.91 27.02
CA LEU A 273 -0.16 2.54 28.11
C LEU A 273 -1.23 3.50 27.58
N LEU A 274 -0.90 4.31 26.59
CA LEU A 274 -1.86 5.20 25.94
C LEU A 274 -2.98 4.41 25.22
N LEU A 275 -2.65 3.29 24.57
CA LEU A 275 -3.63 2.42 23.93
C LEU A 275 -4.65 1.89 24.94
N GLU A 276 -4.20 1.33 26.06
CA GLU A 276 -5.11 0.79 27.10
C GLU A 276 -5.95 1.94 27.72
N TYR A 277 -5.34 3.07 28.02
CA TYR A 277 -6.07 4.22 28.51
C TYR A 277 -7.18 4.70 27.55
N LEU A 278 -6.89 4.82 26.26
CA LEU A 278 -7.88 5.22 25.25
C LEU A 278 -9.01 4.17 25.14
N LYS A 279 -8.68 2.89 25.21
CA LYS A 279 -9.65 1.79 25.19
C LYS A 279 -10.62 1.84 26.39
N GLU A 280 -10.10 2.14 27.61
CA GLU A 280 -10.93 2.34 28.81
C GLU A 280 -11.92 3.50 28.67
N HIS A 281 -11.61 4.48 27.78
CA HIS A 281 -12.45 5.62 27.47
C HIS A 281 -13.31 5.41 26.19
N GLY A 282 -13.44 4.16 25.72
CA GLY A 282 -14.27 3.80 24.57
C GLY A 282 -13.67 4.20 23.22
N ILE A 283 -12.38 4.52 23.15
CA ILE A 283 -11.66 4.90 21.93
C ILE A 283 -10.89 3.70 21.42
N GLN A 284 -11.30 3.15 20.27
CA GLN A 284 -10.57 2.07 19.61
C GLN A 284 -9.40 2.61 18.80
N THR A 285 -8.20 2.09 19.08
CA THR A 285 -6.97 2.41 18.37
C THR A 285 -6.37 1.13 17.77
N GLY A 286 -5.36 1.28 16.92
CA GLY A 286 -4.69 0.13 16.30
C GLY A 286 -3.19 0.33 16.15
N ILE A 287 -2.45 -0.74 15.93
CA ILE A 287 -1.01 -0.69 15.67
C ILE A 287 -0.74 -1.28 14.29
N HIS A 288 -0.27 -0.44 13.37
CA HIS A 288 -0.02 -0.82 11.98
C HIS A 288 1.43 -0.48 11.56
N TYR A 289 2.47 -1.34 11.81
CA TYR A 289 2.33 -2.71 12.26
C TYR A 289 3.26 -2.98 13.45
N PRO A 290 2.88 -3.83 14.42
CA PRO A 290 3.66 -4.02 15.65
C PRO A 290 4.96 -4.80 15.44
N VAL A 291 4.99 -5.64 14.41
CA VAL A 291 6.17 -6.45 14.04
C VAL A 291 6.54 -6.12 12.59
N PRO A 292 7.71 -5.51 12.35
CA PRO A 292 8.22 -5.29 11.00
C PRO A 292 8.33 -6.58 10.18
N CYS A 293 8.21 -6.48 8.85
CA CYS A 293 8.17 -7.67 7.99
C CYS A 293 9.43 -8.53 8.10
N HIS A 294 10.62 -7.91 8.20
CA HIS A 294 11.88 -8.67 8.34
C HIS A 294 11.97 -9.44 9.67
N LEU A 295 11.24 -9.03 10.70
CA LEU A 295 11.19 -9.70 12.01
C LEU A 295 10.05 -10.72 12.12
N GLN A 296 9.21 -10.87 11.12
CA GLN A 296 8.14 -11.88 11.13
C GLN A 296 8.71 -13.31 11.18
N PRO A 297 8.14 -14.20 12.00
CA PRO A 297 8.61 -15.59 12.09
C PRO A 297 8.65 -16.29 10.72
N ALA A 298 7.67 -16.02 9.86
CA ALA A 298 7.62 -16.56 8.49
C ALA A 298 8.81 -16.14 7.62
N VAL A 299 9.44 -14.99 7.90
CA VAL A 299 10.54 -14.44 7.11
C VAL A 299 11.90 -14.87 7.67
N ARG A 300 12.02 -14.94 9.01
CA ARG A 300 13.28 -15.26 9.69
C ARG A 300 13.93 -16.57 9.23
N ASN A 301 13.12 -17.52 8.80
CA ASN A 301 13.61 -18.83 8.33
C ASN A 301 13.88 -18.87 6.82
N LEU A 302 13.61 -17.79 6.09
CA LEU A 302 13.71 -17.72 4.63
C LEU A 302 14.81 -16.80 4.13
N ILE A 303 15.40 -15.99 5.03
CA ILE A 303 16.53 -15.11 4.71
C ILE A 303 17.70 -15.41 5.65
N ASP A 304 18.90 -15.56 5.07
CA ASP A 304 20.09 -16.00 5.80
C ASP A 304 20.57 -14.97 6.83
N GLU A 305 20.48 -13.68 6.50
CA GLU A 305 20.93 -12.58 7.34
C GLU A 305 19.81 -11.57 7.59
N GLN A 306 19.48 -11.33 8.87
CA GLN A 306 18.46 -10.34 9.24
C GLN A 306 19.07 -8.94 9.20
N PRO A 307 18.57 -8.03 8.34
CA PRO A 307 19.05 -6.66 8.34
C PRO A 307 18.65 -5.96 9.63
N LYS A 308 19.53 -5.10 10.14
CA LYS A 308 19.22 -4.18 11.22
C LYS A 308 18.61 -2.91 10.61
N LEU A 309 17.33 -2.66 10.85
CA LEU A 309 16.57 -1.53 10.34
C LEU A 309 16.15 -0.64 11.52
N GLU A 310 17.08 0.21 11.94
CA GLU A 310 16.98 0.92 13.23
C GLU A 310 15.72 1.77 13.34
N ARG A 311 15.40 2.54 12.30
CA ARG A 311 14.22 3.41 12.31
C ARG A 311 12.92 2.59 12.28
N THR A 312 12.84 1.60 11.39
CA THR A 312 11.68 0.70 11.31
C THR A 312 11.40 0.02 12.64
N GLU A 313 12.43 -0.55 13.28
CA GLU A 313 12.29 -1.27 14.55
C GLU A 313 11.90 -0.36 15.71
N GLU A 314 12.42 0.86 15.73
CA GLU A 314 12.09 1.87 16.73
C GLU A 314 10.66 2.39 16.55
N VAL A 315 10.30 2.74 15.33
CA VAL A 315 8.98 3.27 14.99
C VAL A 315 7.89 2.22 15.27
N ALA A 316 8.11 0.95 14.97
CA ALA A 316 7.15 -0.12 15.24
C ALA A 316 6.77 -0.24 16.73
N LYS A 317 7.65 0.18 17.65
CA LYS A 317 7.38 0.19 19.09
C LYS A 317 6.54 1.39 19.54
N ARG A 318 6.47 2.47 18.74
CA ARG A 318 5.91 3.78 19.12
C ARG A 318 4.63 4.16 18.42
N ILE A 319 4.33 3.57 17.26
CA ILE A 319 3.19 3.94 16.42
C ILE A 319 1.86 3.54 17.02
N LEU A 320 0.87 4.44 16.93
CA LEU A 320 -0.50 4.23 17.33
C LEU A 320 -1.43 4.90 16.32
N SER A 321 -2.33 4.14 15.71
CA SER A 321 -3.34 4.66 14.78
C SER A 321 -4.57 5.11 15.54
N LEU A 322 -4.92 6.38 15.43
CA LEU A 322 -6.15 6.94 15.97
C LEU A 322 -7.35 6.64 15.03
N PRO A 323 -8.60 6.70 15.53
CA PRO A 323 -9.78 6.52 14.70
C PRO A 323 -9.76 7.42 13.45
N MET A 324 -9.96 6.83 12.26
CA MET A 324 -9.90 7.56 10.99
C MET A 324 -10.84 6.94 9.96
N PHE A 325 -11.98 7.60 9.71
CA PHE A 325 -12.95 7.24 8.66
C PHE A 325 -13.72 8.48 8.19
N PRO A 326 -14.25 8.51 6.95
CA PRO A 326 -14.77 9.76 6.34
C PRO A 326 -15.92 10.45 7.09
N MET A 327 -16.70 9.70 7.89
CA MET A 327 -17.86 10.20 8.63
C MET A 327 -17.55 10.57 10.08
N LEU A 328 -16.27 10.52 10.51
CA LEU A 328 -15.88 10.89 11.88
C LEU A 328 -16.16 12.39 12.10
N LYS A 329 -16.91 12.69 13.16
CA LYS A 329 -17.34 14.05 13.47
C LYS A 329 -16.27 14.82 14.22
N LYS A 330 -16.33 16.13 14.15
CA LYS A 330 -15.37 17.02 14.82
C LYS A 330 -15.36 16.82 16.33
N GLU A 331 -16.53 16.68 16.93
CA GLU A 331 -16.71 16.47 18.38
C GLU A 331 -16.08 15.14 18.82
N GLU A 332 -16.12 14.10 17.97
CA GLU A 332 -15.49 12.80 18.24
C GLU A 332 -13.96 12.93 18.21
N VAL A 333 -13.41 13.69 17.24
CA VAL A 333 -11.98 13.99 17.17
C VAL A 333 -11.53 14.82 18.38
N GLU A 334 -12.30 15.84 18.76
CA GLU A 334 -12.04 16.68 19.94
C GLU A 334 -12.03 15.84 21.23
N TYR A 335 -12.94 14.86 21.34
CA TYR A 335 -12.97 13.91 22.45
C TYR A 335 -11.70 13.06 22.49
N VAL A 336 -11.28 12.46 21.36
CA VAL A 336 -10.02 11.71 21.29
C VAL A 336 -8.82 12.57 21.71
N CYS A 337 -8.72 13.79 21.14
CA CYS A 337 -7.64 14.72 21.48
C CYS A 337 -7.64 15.11 22.98
N SER A 338 -8.85 15.32 23.56
CA SER A 338 -8.97 15.64 24.99
C SER A 338 -8.44 14.49 25.85
N LYS A 339 -8.75 13.23 25.51
CA LYS A 339 -8.27 12.06 26.25
C LYS A 339 -6.77 11.84 26.11
N VAL A 340 -6.20 12.07 24.93
CA VAL A 340 -4.72 12.06 24.76
C VAL A 340 -4.07 13.13 25.63
N LYS A 341 -4.60 14.36 25.64
CA LYS A 341 -4.07 15.44 26.49
C LYS A 341 -4.22 15.15 27.99
N GLU A 342 -5.33 14.56 28.40
CA GLU A 342 -5.58 14.17 29.80
C GLU A 342 -4.58 13.11 30.26
N TYR A 343 -4.29 12.13 29.40
CA TYR A 343 -3.29 11.09 29.69
C TYR A 343 -1.93 11.68 30.03
N PHE A 344 -1.43 12.61 29.23
CA PHE A 344 -0.10 13.22 29.42
C PHE A 344 -0.06 14.34 30.46
N LYS A 345 -1.16 14.68 31.14
CA LYS A 345 -1.20 15.62 32.28
C LYS A 345 -1.18 14.92 33.64
N ARG A 346 -1.30 13.59 33.63
CA ARG A 346 -1.21 12.74 34.83
C ARG A 346 0.25 12.60 35.27
#